data_d22d13b7d3de1710e7026799285aa269
#
_entry.id   d22d13b7d3de1710e7026799285aa269
#
_cell.length_a   1.000
_cell.length_b   1.000
_cell.length_c   1.000
_cell.angle_alpha   90.00
_cell.angle_beta   90.00
_cell.angle_gamma   90.00
#
_symmetry.space_group_name_H-M   'P 1'
#
loop_
_entity.id
_entity.type
_entity.pdbx_description
1 polymer ?
#
loop_
_entity_poly.entity_id
_entity_poly.type
_entity_poly.pdbx_seq_one_letter_code
_entity_poly.pdbx_strand_id
1 'polypeptide(L)'
;MKNDLYRSRLADQMLSEHLKAFGAVCVEGPKWCGKTWLAQHQAVSACMIADPTDNFATRGRVELDINYAFSGGKPHLIDEWQEFPALWDATRYHVDQNAEPGQFILTGSSVPKTKGVMHSGTGRIASMRLRTMSLWESGNSEGLVSLADLCEGKAIGIVPVRRPELREITELILRGGWPGTLGMPFKYAIKTPVEYVRQIIEKDIHRLDNVKRDRRKVDLLMRSLARNESTVVGVSTLKADIATADGVEIADETIASYIEALSRLFVIENQKPFAGSMRSGMRLRKAEKRHFCDPSLAAALMRATPEKLEKDLRTLGFFFEGLVGRDLRTYAESLGAELYHYQDYENHEIDAVVELSDGRWAAIEVKLGVNQEESAAAGLKKIAAQMSAGGCAPSALIIVVGLASAAYRRKDGVYVVPITALKP
;
A
#
# COMPACT_ATOMS: atom_id res chain seq x y z
N MET A 1 17.32 -14.11 -19.73
CA MET A 1 16.20 -15.07 -19.48
C MET A 1 15.22 -14.65 -18.37
N LYS A 2 15.44 -13.61 -17.55
CA LYS A 2 14.47 -13.14 -16.53
C LYS A 2 13.52 -12.03 -17.04
N ASN A 3 13.86 -11.32 -18.12
CA ASN A 3 13.05 -10.19 -18.62
C ASN A 3 11.67 -10.57 -19.18
N ASP A 4 11.51 -11.80 -19.70
CA ASP A 4 10.24 -12.21 -20.35
C ASP A 4 9.10 -12.49 -19.37
N LEU A 5 9.38 -12.57 -18.07
CA LEU A 5 8.41 -12.82 -17.01
C LEU A 5 8.05 -11.57 -16.18
N TYR A 6 8.76 -10.45 -16.41
CA TYR A 6 8.47 -9.21 -15.70
C TYR A 6 7.17 -8.58 -16.20
N ARG A 7 6.30 -8.23 -15.28
CA ARG A 7 5.13 -7.40 -15.55
C ARG A 7 5.42 -5.97 -15.15
N SER A 8 5.25 -5.05 -16.09
CA SER A 8 5.41 -3.63 -15.82
C SER A 8 4.53 -3.18 -14.67
N ARG A 9 5.11 -2.33 -13.82
CA ARG A 9 4.46 -1.73 -12.67
C ARG A 9 4.27 -0.24 -12.91
N LEU A 10 3.27 0.36 -12.27
CA LEU A 10 3.16 1.83 -12.23
C LEU A 10 4.41 2.48 -11.64
N ALA A 11 5.04 1.80 -10.72
CA ALA A 11 6.29 2.21 -10.10
C ALA A 11 7.50 2.27 -11.06
N ASP A 12 7.47 1.64 -12.25
CA ASP A 12 8.57 1.71 -13.24
C ASP A 12 8.84 3.14 -13.68
N GLN A 13 7.79 3.88 -14.03
CA GLN A 13 7.92 5.27 -14.44
C GLN A 13 8.42 6.13 -13.28
N MET A 14 7.87 5.95 -12.09
CA MET A 14 8.27 6.70 -10.90
C MET A 14 9.74 6.46 -10.56
N LEU A 15 10.21 5.21 -10.61
CA LEU A 15 11.63 4.89 -10.39
C LEU A 15 12.51 5.57 -11.44
N SER A 16 12.12 5.52 -12.71
CA SER A 16 12.86 6.20 -13.81
C SER A 16 12.93 7.72 -13.60
N GLU A 17 11.85 8.35 -13.16
CA GLU A 17 11.81 9.80 -12.88
C GLU A 17 12.69 10.15 -11.66
N HIS A 18 12.62 9.37 -10.59
CA HIS A 18 13.46 9.58 -9.41
C HIS A 18 14.95 9.41 -9.74
N LEU A 19 15.32 8.44 -10.57
CA LEU A 19 16.70 8.23 -11.01
C LEU A 19 17.23 9.41 -11.85
N LYS A 20 16.38 10.18 -12.51
CA LYS A 20 16.78 11.41 -13.22
C LYS A 20 17.01 12.59 -12.27
N ALA A 21 16.42 12.55 -11.07
CA ALA A 21 16.45 13.65 -10.11
C ALA A 21 17.46 13.44 -8.98
N PHE A 22 17.71 12.19 -8.58
CA PHE A 22 18.52 11.84 -7.42
C PHE A 22 19.68 10.90 -7.78
N GLY A 23 20.77 10.97 -7.03
CA GLY A 23 21.92 10.08 -7.22
C GLY A 23 21.60 8.62 -6.89
N ALA A 24 20.71 8.38 -5.92
CA ALA A 24 20.24 7.04 -5.58
C ALA A 24 18.74 7.04 -5.29
N VAL A 25 18.08 5.87 -5.49
CA VAL A 25 16.68 5.65 -5.15
C VAL A 25 16.55 4.37 -4.33
N CYS A 26 15.91 4.45 -3.16
CA CYS A 26 15.59 3.30 -2.32
C CYS A 26 14.15 2.85 -2.58
N VAL A 27 13.98 1.64 -3.12
CA VAL A 27 12.68 1.01 -3.33
C VAL A 27 12.34 0.18 -2.09
N GLU A 28 11.39 0.68 -1.32
CA GLU A 28 10.92 0.07 -0.06
C GLU A 28 9.56 -0.60 -0.25
N GLY A 29 9.22 -1.55 0.63
CA GLY A 29 7.90 -2.18 0.61
C GLY A 29 7.88 -3.58 1.20
N PRO A 30 6.69 -4.20 1.33
CA PRO A 30 6.54 -5.52 1.92
C PRO A 30 7.36 -6.57 1.18
N LYS A 31 7.74 -7.63 1.87
CA LYS A 31 8.38 -8.79 1.21
C LYS A 31 7.47 -9.31 0.11
N TRP A 32 8.05 -9.84 -0.95
CA TRP A 32 7.32 -10.47 -2.07
C TRP A 32 6.45 -9.51 -2.94
N CYS A 33 6.49 -8.20 -2.74
CA CYS A 33 5.78 -7.26 -3.61
C CYS A 33 6.47 -7.00 -4.96
N GLY A 34 7.70 -7.52 -5.17
CA GLY A 34 8.40 -7.44 -6.45
C GLY A 34 9.53 -6.41 -6.54
N LYS A 35 10.05 -5.88 -5.42
CA LYS A 35 11.10 -4.84 -5.38
C LYS A 35 12.34 -5.21 -6.21
N THR A 36 12.91 -6.39 -5.96
CA THR A 36 14.09 -6.87 -6.67
C THR A 36 13.85 -6.96 -8.18
N TRP A 37 12.65 -7.41 -8.59
CA TRP A 37 12.29 -7.49 -10.02
C TRP A 37 12.17 -6.11 -10.67
N LEU A 38 11.50 -5.16 -10.00
CA LEU A 38 11.42 -3.77 -10.46
C LEU A 38 12.81 -3.15 -10.59
N ALA A 39 13.64 -3.29 -9.56
CA ALA A 39 14.99 -2.73 -9.54
C ALA A 39 15.89 -3.36 -10.61
N GLN A 40 15.87 -4.70 -10.75
CA GLN A 40 16.64 -5.43 -11.77
C GLN A 40 16.22 -5.07 -13.21
N HIS A 41 14.96 -4.69 -13.42
CA HIS A 41 14.48 -4.29 -14.74
C HIS A 41 15.11 -2.98 -15.21
N GLN A 42 15.47 -2.08 -14.30
CA GLN A 42 16.07 -0.78 -14.61
C GLN A 42 17.57 -0.73 -14.34
N ALA A 43 18.13 -1.66 -13.59
CA ALA A 43 19.56 -1.69 -13.27
C ALA A 43 20.39 -2.29 -14.40
N VAL A 44 21.58 -1.71 -14.64
CA VAL A 44 22.59 -2.25 -15.56
C VAL A 44 23.41 -3.35 -14.91
N SER A 45 23.64 -3.26 -13.62
CA SER A 45 24.39 -4.24 -12.83
C SER A 45 23.81 -4.37 -11.42
N ALA A 46 24.20 -5.42 -10.68
CA ALA A 46 23.62 -5.68 -9.35
C ALA A 46 24.63 -6.30 -8.38
N CYS A 47 24.53 -5.88 -7.11
CA CYS A 47 25.11 -6.53 -5.95
C CYS A 47 23.98 -7.13 -5.10
N MET A 48 23.88 -8.45 -5.06
CA MET A 48 22.84 -9.20 -4.35
C MET A 48 23.38 -9.62 -2.98
N ILE A 49 23.12 -8.82 -1.94
CA ILE A 49 23.69 -9.01 -0.58
C ILE A 49 23.23 -10.34 0.05
N ALA A 50 21.97 -10.69 -0.16
CA ALA A 50 21.35 -11.88 0.43
C ALA A 50 21.45 -13.13 -0.47
N ASP A 51 22.25 -13.11 -1.54
CA ASP A 51 22.45 -14.27 -2.41
C ASP A 51 23.19 -15.37 -1.65
N PRO A 52 22.60 -16.57 -1.48
CA PRO A 52 23.24 -17.69 -0.79
C PRO A 52 24.30 -18.42 -1.64
N THR A 53 24.46 -18.06 -2.92
CA THR A 53 25.42 -18.69 -3.83
C THR A 53 26.85 -18.56 -3.26
N ASP A 54 27.66 -19.60 -3.44
CA ASP A 54 29.03 -19.66 -2.93
C ASP A 54 29.15 -19.34 -1.43
N ASN A 55 28.20 -19.84 -0.63
CA ASN A 55 28.15 -19.64 0.82
C ASN A 55 28.10 -18.14 1.23
N PHE A 56 27.22 -17.36 0.60
CA PHE A 56 27.08 -15.93 0.80
C PHE A 56 28.37 -15.14 0.48
N ALA A 57 29.10 -15.55 -0.54
CA ALA A 57 30.38 -14.93 -0.91
C ALA A 57 30.26 -13.41 -1.17
N THR A 58 29.14 -12.95 -1.76
CA THR A 58 28.88 -11.52 -1.99
C THR A 58 28.86 -10.76 -0.68
N ARG A 59 28.11 -11.25 0.32
CA ARG A 59 28.05 -10.65 1.66
C ARG A 59 29.44 -10.59 2.31
N GLY A 60 30.19 -11.69 2.26
CA GLY A 60 31.55 -11.75 2.81
C GLY A 60 32.51 -10.74 2.14
N ARG A 61 32.40 -10.52 0.84
CA ARG A 61 33.20 -9.50 0.13
C ARG A 61 32.84 -8.09 0.57
N VAL A 62 31.55 -7.79 0.74
CA VAL A 62 31.06 -6.48 1.23
C VAL A 62 31.48 -6.24 2.68
N GLU A 63 31.54 -7.28 3.53
CA GLU A 63 32.04 -7.20 4.91
C GLU A 63 33.54 -6.89 4.96
N LEU A 64 34.32 -7.41 4.00
CA LEU A 64 35.76 -7.11 3.88
C LEU A 64 36.04 -5.74 3.27
N ASP A 65 35.31 -5.38 2.23
CA ASP A 65 35.39 -4.07 1.56
C ASP A 65 34.01 -3.63 1.08
N ILE A 66 33.45 -2.63 1.76
CA ILE A 66 32.13 -2.07 1.44
C ILE A 66 32.06 -1.53 0.01
N ASN A 67 33.18 -1.08 -0.58
CA ASN A 67 33.23 -0.55 -1.93
C ASN A 67 32.91 -1.63 -2.99
N TYR A 68 33.05 -2.91 -2.65
CA TYR A 68 32.63 -3.99 -3.53
C TYR A 68 31.15 -3.89 -3.94
N ALA A 69 30.28 -3.43 -3.02
CA ALA A 69 28.85 -3.25 -3.29
C ALA A 69 28.53 -2.14 -4.31
N PHE A 70 29.52 -1.30 -4.68
CA PHE A 70 29.35 -0.16 -5.57
C PHE A 70 30.00 -0.37 -6.94
N SER A 71 30.58 -1.56 -7.16
CA SER A 71 31.31 -1.91 -8.38
C SER A 71 30.35 -2.35 -9.48
N GLY A 72 30.25 -1.59 -10.58
CA GLY A 72 29.43 -1.98 -11.72
C GLY A 72 28.93 -0.82 -12.54
N GLY A 73 28.23 -1.16 -13.65
CA GLY A 73 27.56 -0.17 -14.50
C GLY A 73 26.35 0.46 -13.81
N LYS A 74 26.03 1.71 -14.17
CA LYS A 74 24.96 2.50 -13.55
C LYS A 74 23.69 2.52 -14.42
N PRO A 75 22.50 2.53 -13.84
CA PRO A 75 22.19 2.36 -12.41
C PRO A 75 22.65 1.01 -11.87
N HIS A 76 23.25 1.00 -10.69
CA HIS A 76 23.69 -0.22 -10.00
C HIS A 76 22.75 -0.59 -8.86
N LEU A 77 22.22 -1.81 -8.86
CA LEU A 77 21.34 -2.31 -7.80
C LEU A 77 22.14 -2.82 -6.60
N ILE A 78 21.75 -2.38 -5.41
CA ILE A 78 22.17 -2.95 -4.11
C ILE A 78 20.93 -3.57 -3.47
N ASP A 79 20.79 -4.89 -3.59
CA ASP A 79 19.58 -5.61 -3.15
C ASP A 79 19.66 -5.99 -1.67
N GLU A 80 18.55 -5.73 -0.92
CA GLU A 80 18.41 -5.98 0.53
C GLU A 80 19.48 -5.23 1.36
N TRP A 81 19.67 -3.92 1.10
CA TRP A 81 20.68 -3.09 1.74
C TRP A 81 20.63 -3.13 3.28
N GLN A 82 19.44 -3.34 3.88
CA GLN A 82 19.26 -3.38 5.32
C GLN A 82 19.95 -4.57 6.00
N GLU A 83 20.38 -5.59 5.25
CA GLU A 83 21.22 -6.67 5.75
C GLU A 83 22.63 -6.19 6.15
N PHE A 84 23.04 -5.02 5.59
CA PHE A 84 24.30 -4.34 5.95
C PHE A 84 24.08 -2.82 6.00
N PRO A 85 23.56 -2.27 7.12
CA PRO A 85 23.08 -0.88 7.22
C PRO A 85 24.11 0.20 6.85
N ALA A 86 25.42 -0.08 7.00
CA ALA A 86 26.48 0.83 6.57
C ALA A 86 26.46 1.17 5.07
N LEU A 87 25.80 0.35 4.25
CA LEU A 87 25.62 0.61 2.81
C LEU A 87 24.83 1.89 2.55
N TRP A 88 23.96 2.31 3.47
CA TRP A 88 23.22 3.56 3.32
C TRP A 88 24.16 4.78 3.33
N ASP A 89 25.03 4.88 4.34
CA ASP A 89 25.99 5.96 4.43
C ASP A 89 27.06 5.90 3.32
N ALA A 90 27.48 4.69 2.94
CA ALA A 90 28.39 4.49 1.81
C ALA A 90 27.74 4.92 0.49
N THR A 91 26.45 4.61 0.25
CA THR A 91 25.71 5.07 -0.94
C THR A 91 25.70 6.60 -1.00
N ARG A 92 25.34 7.26 0.12
CA ARG A 92 25.40 8.72 0.20
C ARG A 92 26.78 9.26 -0.15
N TYR A 93 27.84 8.68 0.41
CA TYR A 93 29.21 9.07 0.13
C TYR A 93 29.58 8.95 -1.35
N HIS A 94 29.26 7.82 -1.99
CA HIS A 94 29.51 7.59 -3.42
C HIS A 94 28.73 8.58 -4.29
N VAL A 95 27.48 8.90 -3.96
CA VAL A 95 26.70 9.93 -4.65
C VAL A 95 27.36 11.30 -4.54
N ASP A 96 27.87 11.66 -3.36
CA ASP A 96 28.56 12.95 -3.15
C ASP A 96 29.87 13.07 -3.96
N GLN A 97 30.56 11.95 -4.23
CA GLN A 97 31.80 11.95 -5.01
C GLN A 97 31.60 12.25 -6.49
N ASN A 98 30.50 11.79 -7.09
CA ASN A 98 30.28 11.90 -8.54
C ASN A 98 29.22 12.94 -8.91
N ALA A 99 28.35 13.36 -7.99
CA ALA A 99 27.28 14.35 -8.14
C ALA A 99 26.34 14.14 -9.36
N GLU A 100 26.33 12.92 -9.95
CA GLU A 100 25.47 12.56 -11.07
C GLU A 100 24.19 11.88 -10.58
N PRO A 101 23.05 12.10 -11.24
CA PRO A 101 21.82 11.35 -10.96
C PRO A 101 21.90 9.91 -11.47
N GLY A 102 21.04 9.02 -10.96
CA GLY A 102 20.83 7.68 -11.48
C GLY A 102 21.95 6.69 -11.22
N GLN A 103 22.74 6.87 -10.16
CA GLN A 103 23.88 6.00 -9.88
C GLN A 103 23.46 4.66 -9.26
N PHE A 104 22.54 4.70 -8.27
CA PHE A 104 22.21 3.51 -7.47
C PHE A 104 20.71 3.30 -7.29
N ILE A 105 20.33 2.03 -7.24
CA ILE A 105 19.02 1.58 -6.78
C ILE A 105 19.24 0.69 -5.56
N LEU A 106 18.63 1.03 -4.42
CA LEU A 106 18.63 0.17 -3.25
C LEU A 106 17.27 -0.51 -3.13
N THR A 107 17.22 -1.75 -2.63
CA THR A 107 15.94 -2.36 -2.23
C THR A 107 15.97 -2.70 -0.76
N GLY A 108 14.82 -2.51 -0.08
CA GLY A 108 14.67 -2.83 1.33
C GLY A 108 13.28 -3.37 1.68
N SER A 109 13.24 -4.46 2.43
CA SER A 109 11.99 -5.06 2.92
C SER A 109 11.63 -4.64 4.35
N SER A 110 12.46 -3.81 4.96
CA SER A 110 12.23 -3.20 6.27
C SER A 110 13.04 -1.92 6.41
N VAL A 111 12.58 -1.02 7.28
CA VAL A 111 13.34 0.16 7.70
C VAL A 111 14.04 -0.17 9.03
N PRO A 112 15.38 -0.36 9.05
CA PRO A 112 16.09 -0.61 10.29
C PRO A 112 15.98 0.59 11.25
N LYS A 113 16.00 0.35 12.57
CA LYS A 113 16.27 1.44 13.51
C LYS A 113 17.68 1.95 13.24
N THR A 114 17.88 3.25 13.36
CA THR A 114 19.08 4.05 13.02
C THR A 114 20.45 3.54 13.53
N LYS A 115 20.54 2.38 14.18
CA LYS A 115 21.81 1.73 14.53
C LYS A 115 22.54 1.30 13.26
N GLY A 116 23.63 2.01 12.94
CA GLY A 116 24.47 1.75 11.76
C GLY A 116 24.21 2.68 10.57
N VAL A 117 23.25 3.61 10.68
CA VAL A 117 23.04 4.71 9.73
C VAL A 117 23.32 6.03 10.45
N MET A 118 24.32 6.78 10.01
CA MET A 118 24.72 8.05 10.64
C MET A 118 23.99 9.26 10.02
N HIS A 119 23.57 9.14 8.75
CA HIS A 119 22.98 10.24 8.01
C HIS A 119 21.66 9.83 7.34
N SER A 120 20.71 10.77 7.23
CA SER A 120 19.40 10.52 6.63
C SER A 120 19.43 10.30 5.11
N GLY A 121 20.52 10.62 4.43
CA GLY A 121 20.59 10.56 2.95
C GLY A 121 19.84 11.69 2.23
N THR A 122 19.30 12.68 2.97
CA THR A 122 18.48 13.78 2.43
C THR A 122 19.16 14.48 1.23
N GLY A 123 18.43 14.60 0.13
CA GLY A 123 18.90 15.23 -1.11
C GLY A 123 19.79 14.33 -1.99
N ARG A 124 20.20 13.15 -1.53
CA ARG A 124 21.04 12.18 -2.26
C ARG A 124 20.30 10.91 -2.59
N ILE A 125 19.52 10.41 -1.62
CA ILE A 125 18.78 9.16 -1.72
C ILE A 125 17.28 9.51 -1.61
N ALA A 126 16.52 9.27 -2.67
CA ALA A 126 15.07 9.32 -2.64
C ALA A 126 14.52 7.96 -2.19
N SER A 127 13.43 7.96 -1.44
CA SER A 127 12.69 6.74 -1.10
C SER A 127 11.38 6.69 -1.87
N MET A 128 11.03 5.51 -2.40
CA MET A 128 9.73 5.24 -2.99
C MET A 128 9.18 3.92 -2.46
N ARG A 129 7.84 3.83 -2.35
CA ARG A 129 7.19 2.61 -1.86
C ARG A 129 6.64 1.78 -3.01
N LEU A 130 7.05 0.51 -3.08
CA LEU A 130 6.40 -0.48 -3.94
C LEU A 130 5.40 -1.29 -3.11
N ARG A 131 4.14 -1.30 -3.57
CA ARG A 131 3.05 -2.09 -2.95
C ARG A 131 2.84 -3.42 -3.66
N THR A 132 1.94 -4.25 -3.17
CA THR A 132 1.38 -5.37 -3.93
C THR A 132 0.70 -4.86 -5.19
N MET A 133 0.50 -5.71 -6.20
CA MET A 133 -0.08 -5.28 -7.47
C MET A 133 -1.53 -4.88 -7.33
N SER A 134 -1.90 -3.77 -7.94
CA SER A 134 -3.28 -3.36 -8.15
C SER A 134 -4.01 -4.33 -9.10
N LEU A 135 -5.34 -4.22 -9.19
CA LEU A 135 -6.12 -5.01 -10.15
C LEU A 135 -5.72 -4.70 -11.59
N TRP A 136 -5.39 -3.44 -11.90
CA TRP A 136 -4.94 -3.06 -13.24
C TRP A 136 -3.56 -3.66 -13.56
N GLU A 137 -2.58 -3.53 -12.68
CA GLU A 137 -1.25 -4.13 -12.87
C GLU A 137 -1.29 -5.66 -12.99
N SER A 138 -2.19 -6.30 -12.25
CA SER A 138 -2.35 -7.77 -12.28
C SER A 138 -3.22 -8.28 -13.44
N GLY A 139 -3.82 -7.37 -14.25
CA GLY A 139 -4.69 -7.71 -15.37
C GLY A 139 -6.10 -8.15 -14.96
N ASN A 140 -6.54 -7.79 -13.75
CA ASN A 140 -7.89 -8.04 -13.24
C ASN A 140 -8.79 -6.79 -13.33
N SER A 141 -8.27 -5.68 -13.86
CA SER A 141 -9.04 -4.53 -14.32
C SER A 141 -8.83 -4.36 -15.83
N GLU A 142 -9.91 -4.07 -16.56
CA GLU A 142 -9.87 -3.79 -18.00
C GLU A 142 -9.28 -2.41 -18.31
N GLY A 143 -9.17 -1.52 -17.31
CA GLY A 143 -8.56 -0.20 -17.46
C GLY A 143 -9.31 0.74 -18.40
N LEU A 144 -10.65 0.65 -18.44
CA LEU A 144 -11.49 1.43 -19.34
C LEU A 144 -11.75 2.85 -18.86
N VAL A 145 -11.60 3.11 -17.56
CA VAL A 145 -11.84 4.40 -16.91
C VAL A 145 -10.60 4.86 -16.17
N SER A 146 -10.12 6.05 -16.48
CA SER A 146 -8.94 6.64 -15.81
C SER A 146 -9.36 7.42 -14.58
N LEU A 147 -8.68 7.16 -13.45
CA LEU A 147 -8.82 7.94 -12.22
C LEU A 147 -8.41 9.39 -12.44
N ALA A 148 -7.35 9.63 -13.21
CA ALA A 148 -6.91 10.98 -13.54
C ALA A 148 -8.00 11.77 -14.25
N ASP A 149 -8.63 11.18 -15.28
CA ASP A 149 -9.72 11.81 -16.03
C ASP A 149 -10.93 12.10 -15.15
N LEU A 150 -11.27 11.20 -14.22
CA LEU A 150 -12.33 11.43 -13.25
C LEU A 150 -11.99 12.57 -12.30
N CYS A 151 -10.77 12.63 -11.76
CA CYS A 151 -10.30 13.70 -10.88
C CYS A 151 -10.29 15.07 -11.58
N GLU A 152 -10.09 15.10 -12.91
CA GLU A 152 -10.21 16.30 -13.72
C GLU A 152 -11.67 16.67 -14.05
N GLY A 153 -12.64 15.85 -13.66
CA GLY A 153 -14.06 16.08 -13.93
C GLY A 153 -14.48 15.82 -15.38
N LYS A 154 -13.65 15.08 -16.14
CA LYS A 154 -13.97 14.74 -17.54
C LYS A 154 -15.24 13.89 -17.64
N ALA A 155 -16.08 14.21 -18.59
CA ALA A 155 -17.29 13.46 -18.81
C ALA A 155 -16.97 12.05 -19.34
N ILE A 156 -17.61 11.04 -18.77
CA ILE A 156 -17.62 9.69 -19.31
C ILE A 156 -19.04 9.36 -19.82
N GLY A 157 -19.14 8.67 -20.95
CA GLY A 157 -20.36 8.04 -21.40
C GLY A 157 -20.69 6.79 -20.57
N ILE A 158 -21.67 6.03 -21.03
CA ILE A 158 -21.89 4.68 -20.48
C ILE A 158 -20.83 3.75 -21.07
N VAL A 159 -19.96 3.23 -20.21
CA VAL A 159 -18.90 2.29 -20.57
C VAL A 159 -19.30 0.89 -20.08
N PRO A 160 -19.71 -0.01 -20.95
CA PRO A 160 -20.03 -1.40 -20.58
C PRO A 160 -18.79 -2.10 -20.01
N VAL A 161 -18.97 -2.86 -18.95
CA VAL A 161 -17.93 -3.64 -18.26
C VAL A 161 -18.48 -5.03 -17.96
N ARG A 162 -17.66 -6.07 -18.06
CA ARG A 162 -18.06 -7.38 -17.57
C ARG A 162 -18.34 -7.31 -16.06
N ARG A 163 -19.57 -7.60 -15.67
CA ARG A 163 -19.92 -7.69 -14.25
C ARG A 163 -19.22 -8.91 -13.63
N PRO A 164 -18.37 -8.72 -12.61
CA PRO A 164 -17.79 -9.85 -11.90
C PRO A 164 -18.86 -10.54 -11.01
N GLU A 165 -18.66 -11.81 -10.74
CA GLU A 165 -19.43 -12.51 -9.72
C GLU A 165 -18.92 -12.15 -8.32
N LEU A 166 -19.76 -12.30 -7.29
CA LEU A 166 -19.38 -12.07 -5.90
C LEU A 166 -18.17 -12.94 -5.51
N ARG A 167 -18.17 -14.18 -5.99
CA ARG A 167 -17.06 -15.13 -5.78
C ARG A 167 -15.73 -14.62 -6.33
N GLU A 168 -15.74 -14.03 -7.52
CA GLU A 168 -14.54 -13.49 -8.15
C GLU A 168 -13.95 -12.34 -7.32
N ILE A 169 -14.78 -11.38 -6.87
CA ILE A 169 -14.33 -10.30 -5.99
C ILE A 169 -13.76 -10.85 -4.68
N THR A 170 -14.42 -11.83 -4.09
CA THR A 170 -13.97 -12.48 -2.86
C THR A 170 -12.62 -13.17 -3.04
N GLU A 171 -12.42 -13.88 -4.16
CA GLU A 171 -11.17 -14.56 -4.47
C GLU A 171 -10.04 -13.56 -4.75
N LEU A 172 -10.31 -12.42 -5.39
CA LEU A 172 -9.32 -11.35 -5.59
C LEU A 172 -8.83 -10.78 -4.25
N ILE A 173 -9.74 -10.54 -3.31
CA ILE A 173 -9.42 -10.07 -1.96
C ILE A 173 -8.55 -11.11 -1.22
N LEU A 174 -8.98 -12.37 -1.21
CA LEU A 174 -8.30 -13.44 -0.46
C LEU A 174 -6.93 -13.80 -1.02
N ARG A 175 -6.76 -13.74 -2.34
CA ARG A 175 -5.47 -13.99 -3.02
C ARG A 175 -4.50 -12.84 -2.78
N GLY A 176 -5.00 -11.60 -2.78
CA GLY A 176 -4.20 -10.38 -2.75
C GLY A 176 -3.47 -10.07 -4.07
N GLY A 177 -2.71 -8.98 -4.05
CA GLY A 177 -1.91 -8.51 -5.18
C GLY A 177 -0.47 -9.02 -5.21
N TRP A 178 -0.17 -10.17 -4.63
CA TRP A 178 1.17 -10.75 -4.56
C TRP A 178 1.62 -11.24 -5.95
N PRO A 179 2.69 -10.68 -6.56
CA PRO A 179 3.10 -11.03 -7.93
C PRO A 179 3.31 -12.53 -8.15
N GLY A 180 3.91 -13.19 -7.16
CA GLY A 180 4.19 -14.64 -7.23
C GLY A 180 2.94 -15.54 -7.22
N THR A 181 1.73 -14.98 -6.98
CA THR A 181 0.48 -15.74 -7.01
C THR A 181 -0.27 -15.63 -8.34
N LEU A 182 0.20 -14.76 -9.25
CA LEU A 182 -0.46 -14.54 -10.53
C LEU A 182 -0.41 -15.81 -11.38
N GLY A 183 -1.56 -16.17 -11.97
CA GLY A 183 -1.71 -17.39 -12.76
C GLY A 183 -1.78 -18.68 -11.94
N MET A 184 -1.65 -18.62 -10.61
CA MET A 184 -1.84 -19.79 -9.76
C MET A 184 -3.34 -20.09 -9.57
N PRO A 185 -3.75 -21.39 -9.55
CA PRO A 185 -5.07 -21.76 -9.08
C PRO A 185 -5.34 -21.21 -7.67
N PHE A 186 -6.55 -20.68 -7.42
CA PHE A 186 -6.93 -20.02 -6.17
C PHE A 186 -6.58 -20.83 -4.92
N LYS A 187 -6.83 -22.14 -4.92
CA LYS A 187 -6.53 -23.05 -3.79
C LYS A 187 -5.05 -23.04 -3.34
N TYR A 188 -4.14 -22.66 -4.22
CA TYR A 188 -2.71 -22.51 -3.91
C TYR A 188 -2.35 -21.07 -3.59
N ALA A 189 -2.88 -20.12 -4.35
CA ALA A 189 -2.60 -18.70 -4.18
C ALA A 189 -2.98 -18.19 -2.77
N ILE A 190 -4.10 -18.64 -2.22
CA ILE A 190 -4.58 -18.26 -0.87
C ILE A 190 -3.62 -18.69 0.26
N LYS A 191 -2.71 -19.64 0.01
CA LYS A 191 -1.73 -20.05 1.03
C LYS A 191 -0.66 -18.99 1.27
N THR A 192 -0.40 -18.13 0.29
CA THR A 192 0.63 -17.09 0.37
C THR A 192 0.36 -16.08 1.49
N PRO A 193 -0.80 -15.39 1.58
CA PRO A 193 -1.06 -14.46 2.68
C PRO A 193 -1.12 -15.15 4.05
N VAL A 194 -1.58 -16.40 4.12
CA VAL A 194 -1.60 -17.18 5.37
C VAL A 194 -0.17 -17.44 5.88
N GLU A 195 0.70 -17.91 5.00
CA GLU A 195 2.10 -18.15 5.36
C GLU A 195 2.84 -16.84 5.63
N TYR A 196 2.53 -15.77 4.89
CA TYR A 196 3.09 -14.45 5.09
C TYR A 196 2.84 -13.92 6.50
N VAL A 197 1.59 -13.95 6.97
CA VAL A 197 1.20 -13.57 8.32
C VAL A 197 1.95 -14.41 9.36
N ARG A 198 2.03 -15.73 9.15
CA ARG A 198 2.76 -16.62 10.05
C ARG A 198 4.24 -16.23 10.16
N GLN A 199 4.91 -15.94 9.04
CA GLN A 199 6.32 -15.53 9.04
C GLN A 199 6.53 -14.18 9.75
N ILE A 200 5.61 -13.21 9.59
CA ILE A 200 5.67 -11.94 10.33
C ILE A 200 5.64 -12.19 11.84
N ILE A 201 4.66 -12.96 12.33
CA ILE A 201 4.48 -13.21 13.76
C ILE A 201 5.63 -14.04 14.36
N GLU A 202 6.07 -15.06 13.64
CA GLU A 202 7.08 -16.00 14.16
C GLU A 202 8.51 -15.49 14.02
N LYS A 203 8.82 -14.71 12.97
CA LYS A 203 10.21 -14.40 12.61
C LYS A 203 10.49 -12.92 12.35
N ASP A 204 9.79 -12.30 11.41
CA ASP A 204 10.24 -11.03 10.85
C ASP A 204 10.18 -9.87 11.86
N ILE A 205 9.11 -9.81 12.68
CA ILE A 205 8.96 -8.76 13.69
C ILE A 205 10.05 -8.82 14.78
N HIS A 206 10.64 -10.00 14.99
CA HIS A 206 11.72 -10.21 15.97
C HIS A 206 13.10 -9.89 15.39
N ARG A 207 13.24 -9.95 14.06
CA ARG A 207 14.50 -9.65 13.35
C ARG A 207 14.67 -8.18 13.00
N LEU A 208 13.61 -7.39 13.09
CA LEU A 208 13.59 -5.98 12.71
C LEU A 208 14.57 -5.13 13.53
N ASP A 209 14.68 -5.46 14.81
CA ASP A 209 15.54 -4.81 15.78
C ASP A 209 15.78 -5.79 16.96
N ASN A 210 16.65 -5.41 17.90
CA ASN A 210 16.98 -6.26 19.06
C ASN A 210 15.90 -6.23 20.17
N VAL A 211 14.67 -5.80 19.86
CA VAL A 211 13.57 -5.74 20.83
C VAL A 211 12.87 -7.09 20.87
N LYS A 212 12.85 -7.72 22.04
CA LYS A 212 12.12 -8.96 22.27
C LYS A 212 10.63 -8.64 22.37
N ARG A 213 9.82 -9.18 21.45
CA ARG A 213 8.37 -9.04 21.41
C ARG A 213 7.69 -10.34 21.80
N ASP A 214 6.56 -10.24 22.49
CA ASP A 214 5.72 -11.40 22.80
C ASP A 214 4.90 -11.79 21.56
N ARG A 215 5.12 -13.01 21.05
CA ARG A 215 4.43 -13.54 19.84
C ARG A 215 2.93 -13.57 20.00
N ARG A 216 2.42 -13.95 21.20
CA ARG A 216 0.99 -14.00 21.47
C ARG A 216 0.37 -12.61 21.39
N LYS A 217 1.02 -11.61 22.00
CA LYS A 217 0.56 -10.21 21.95
C LYS A 217 0.61 -9.65 20.53
N VAL A 218 1.62 -10.02 19.73
CA VAL A 218 1.68 -9.64 18.30
C VAL A 218 0.52 -10.27 17.52
N ASP A 219 0.25 -11.56 17.69
CA ASP A 219 -0.87 -12.26 17.01
C ASP A 219 -2.22 -11.62 17.39
N LEU A 220 -2.46 -11.37 18.68
CA LEU A 220 -3.69 -10.72 19.14
C LEU A 220 -3.87 -9.32 18.59
N LEU A 221 -2.80 -8.50 18.56
CA LEU A 221 -2.85 -7.17 17.97
C LEU A 221 -3.13 -7.24 16.47
N MET A 222 -2.45 -8.13 15.74
CA MET A 222 -2.69 -8.28 14.30
C MET A 222 -4.11 -8.74 13.99
N ARG A 223 -4.70 -9.61 14.81
CA ARG A 223 -6.11 -10.02 14.69
C ARG A 223 -7.07 -8.87 15.01
N SER A 224 -6.78 -8.06 16.02
CA SER A 224 -7.57 -6.86 16.32
C SER A 224 -7.50 -5.85 15.15
N LEU A 225 -6.31 -5.62 14.59
CA LEU A 225 -6.15 -4.79 13.39
C LEU A 225 -6.94 -5.36 12.20
N ALA A 226 -6.92 -6.68 11.99
CA ALA A 226 -7.64 -7.33 10.89
C ALA A 226 -9.17 -7.22 11.04
N ARG A 227 -9.67 -7.33 12.27
CA ARG A 227 -11.10 -7.09 12.59
C ARG A 227 -11.51 -5.65 12.30
N ASN A 228 -10.58 -4.73 12.47
CA ASN A 228 -10.77 -3.30 12.28
C ASN A 228 -10.19 -2.80 10.93
N GLU A 229 -10.04 -3.69 9.92
CA GLU A 229 -9.63 -3.29 8.56
C GLU A 229 -10.61 -2.26 8.01
N SER A 230 -10.10 -1.24 7.35
CA SER A 230 -10.87 -0.12 6.77
C SER A 230 -11.71 0.67 7.78
N THR A 231 -11.30 0.72 9.06
CA THR A 231 -12.02 1.50 10.08
C THR A 231 -11.11 2.48 10.82
N VAL A 232 -11.71 3.55 11.34
CA VAL A 232 -11.00 4.55 12.17
C VAL A 232 -11.08 4.12 13.63
N VAL A 233 -10.00 3.51 14.13
CA VAL A 233 -9.92 3.04 15.53
C VAL A 233 -8.63 3.48 16.21
N GLY A 234 -8.77 3.88 17.48
CA GLY A 234 -7.65 4.26 18.34
C GLY A 234 -7.03 3.05 19.07
N VAL A 235 -5.93 3.30 19.76
CA VAL A 235 -5.22 2.29 20.58
C VAL A 235 -6.14 1.70 21.66
N SER A 236 -7.05 2.51 22.25
CA SER A 236 -8.00 2.05 23.27
C SER A 236 -8.94 0.95 22.78
N THR A 237 -9.43 1.04 21.53
CA THR A 237 -10.27 -0.01 20.93
C THR A 237 -9.47 -1.29 20.70
N LEU A 238 -8.25 -1.19 20.17
CA LEU A 238 -7.38 -2.36 19.99
C LEU A 238 -7.05 -3.06 21.32
N LYS A 239 -6.80 -2.27 22.36
CA LYS A 239 -6.57 -2.78 23.72
C LYS A 239 -7.78 -3.52 24.26
N ALA A 240 -8.98 -2.96 24.11
CA ALA A 240 -10.23 -3.60 24.55
C ALA A 240 -10.50 -4.91 23.80
N ASP A 241 -10.26 -4.95 22.48
CA ASP A 241 -10.37 -6.16 21.68
C ASP A 241 -9.44 -7.28 22.18
N ILE A 242 -8.17 -6.95 22.48
CA ILE A 242 -7.17 -7.90 22.98
C ILE A 242 -7.58 -8.44 24.37
N ALA A 243 -7.99 -7.55 25.26
CA ALA A 243 -8.43 -7.94 26.61
C ALA A 243 -9.66 -8.86 26.57
N THR A 244 -10.61 -8.56 25.69
CA THR A 244 -11.84 -9.37 25.51
C THR A 244 -11.54 -10.75 24.92
N ALA A 245 -10.58 -10.84 24.00
CA ALA A 245 -10.26 -12.09 23.30
C ALA A 245 -9.55 -13.12 24.20
N ASP A 246 -8.73 -12.68 25.15
CA ASP A 246 -7.78 -13.58 25.82
C ASP A 246 -7.47 -13.19 27.29
N GLY A 247 -8.13 -12.17 27.84
CA GLY A 247 -7.85 -11.67 29.20
C GLY A 247 -6.42 -11.10 29.37
N VAL A 248 -5.69 -10.90 28.26
CA VAL A 248 -4.31 -10.40 28.29
C VAL A 248 -4.30 -8.89 28.42
N GLU A 249 -3.69 -8.39 29.50
CA GLU A 249 -3.40 -6.97 29.63
C GLU A 249 -2.18 -6.58 28.76
N ILE A 250 -2.34 -5.51 28.00
CA ILE A 250 -1.30 -4.92 27.19
C ILE A 250 -1.25 -3.41 27.42
N ALA A 251 -0.06 -2.86 27.64
CA ALA A 251 0.12 -1.43 27.81
C ALA A 251 0.00 -0.69 26.45
N ASP A 252 -0.50 0.54 26.47
CA ASP A 252 -0.69 1.36 25.27
C ASP A 252 0.63 1.59 24.52
N GLU A 253 1.74 1.78 25.25
CA GLU A 253 3.08 1.94 24.70
C GLU A 253 3.54 0.66 23.97
N THR A 254 3.14 -0.51 24.47
CA THR A 254 3.45 -1.78 23.80
C THR A 254 2.68 -1.91 22.49
N ILE A 255 1.40 -1.55 22.48
CA ILE A 255 0.59 -1.52 21.25
C ILE A 255 1.21 -0.56 20.24
N ALA A 256 1.54 0.66 20.66
CA ALA A 256 2.17 1.67 19.79
C ALA A 256 3.51 1.17 19.21
N SER A 257 4.35 0.57 20.04
CA SER A 257 5.65 -0.01 19.61
C SER A 257 5.46 -1.16 18.60
N TYR A 258 4.43 -1.99 18.77
CA TYR A 258 4.16 -3.09 17.84
C TYR A 258 3.58 -2.59 16.52
N ILE A 259 2.70 -1.58 16.56
CA ILE A 259 2.19 -0.88 15.36
C ILE A 259 3.36 -0.25 14.59
N GLU A 260 4.27 0.45 15.28
CA GLU A 260 5.48 1.00 14.65
C GLU A 260 6.31 -0.11 13.97
N ALA A 261 6.53 -1.23 14.64
CA ALA A 261 7.28 -2.35 14.08
C ALA A 261 6.60 -2.94 12.84
N LEU A 262 5.27 -3.12 12.84
CA LEU A 262 4.51 -3.57 11.68
C LEU A 262 4.55 -2.57 10.53
N SER A 263 4.52 -1.27 10.82
CA SER A 263 4.69 -0.20 9.81
C SER A 263 6.08 -0.24 9.17
N ARG A 264 7.13 -0.44 9.96
CA ARG A 264 8.53 -0.57 9.49
C ARG A 264 8.77 -1.84 8.67
N LEU A 265 7.95 -2.87 8.84
CA LEU A 265 7.91 -4.07 8.00
C LEU A 265 6.99 -3.90 6.78
N PHE A 266 6.40 -2.72 6.61
CA PHE A 266 5.42 -2.44 5.55
C PHE A 266 4.20 -3.37 5.56
N VAL A 267 3.85 -3.94 6.72
CA VAL A 267 2.69 -4.86 6.88
C VAL A 267 1.40 -4.06 6.98
N ILE A 268 1.45 -2.91 7.65
CA ILE A 268 0.31 -1.98 7.77
C ILE A 268 0.64 -0.66 7.09
N GLU A 269 -0.37 -0.05 6.50
CA GLU A 269 -0.29 1.24 5.81
C GLU A 269 -1.57 2.03 6.06
N ASN A 270 -1.60 2.73 7.20
CA ASN A 270 -2.78 3.49 7.60
C ASN A 270 -3.03 4.68 6.65
N GLN A 271 -4.30 5.05 6.54
CA GLN A 271 -4.74 6.17 5.72
C GLN A 271 -4.94 7.41 6.61
N LYS A 272 -4.25 8.49 6.25
CA LYS A 272 -4.31 9.76 6.99
C LYS A 272 -5.64 10.48 6.78
N PRO A 273 -6.09 11.32 7.75
CA PRO A 273 -7.29 12.12 7.56
C PRO A 273 -7.06 13.29 6.59
N PHE A 274 -8.05 13.53 5.71
CA PHE A 274 -8.12 14.71 4.85
C PHE A 274 -8.61 15.92 5.64
N ALA A 275 -8.14 17.08 5.28
CA ALA A 275 -8.47 18.32 6.01
C ALA A 275 -8.63 19.54 5.11
N GLY A 276 -9.29 19.46 4.00
CA GLY A 276 -9.78 20.56 3.16
C GLY A 276 -8.95 21.85 3.05
N SER A 277 -8.06 22.15 3.99
CA SER A 277 -7.14 23.29 3.94
C SER A 277 -5.75 22.91 4.43
N MET A 278 -4.71 23.50 3.83
CA MET A 278 -3.30 23.23 4.16
C MET A 278 -2.95 23.48 5.64
N ARG A 279 -3.63 24.43 6.30
CA ARG A 279 -3.38 24.83 7.69
C ARG A 279 -4.38 24.21 8.68
N SER A 280 -5.24 23.30 8.26
CA SER A 280 -6.22 22.69 9.16
C SER A 280 -5.55 21.79 10.20
N GLY A 281 -5.83 22.04 11.48
CA GLY A 281 -5.42 21.19 12.57
C GLY A 281 -6.12 19.81 12.58
N MET A 282 -7.10 19.56 11.72
CA MET A 282 -7.76 18.26 11.57
C MET A 282 -6.80 17.18 11.11
N ARG A 283 -5.82 17.49 10.25
CA ARG A 283 -4.78 16.55 9.80
C ARG A 283 -3.95 15.96 10.97
N LEU A 284 -3.88 16.67 12.10
CA LEU A 284 -3.07 16.29 13.26
C LEU A 284 -3.88 15.70 14.42
N ARG A 285 -5.21 15.91 14.44
CA ARG A 285 -6.05 15.57 15.58
C ARG A 285 -6.94 14.35 15.41
N LYS A 286 -7.19 13.92 14.15
CA LYS A 286 -8.04 12.75 13.88
C LYS A 286 -7.22 11.49 13.72
N ALA A 287 -7.81 10.37 14.14
CA ALA A 287 -7.20 9.06 14.01
C ALA A 287 -7.10 8.64 12.53
N GLU A 288 -6.07 7.87 12.22
CA GLU A 288 -5.89 7.25 10.91
C GLU A 288 -6.87 6.08 10.72
N LYS A 289 -7.35 5.89 9.49
CA LYS A 289 -8.07 4.68 9.11
C LYS A 289 -7.07 3.52 9.00
N ARG A 290 -7.38 2.38 9.60
CA ARG A 290 -6.48 1.23 9.68
C ARG A 290 -6.55 0.39 8.41
N HIS A 291 -5.37 0.10 7.85
CA HIS A 291 -5.23 -0.78 6.70
C HIS A 291 -4.00 -1.66 6.82
N PHE A 292 -4.15 -2.92 6.40
CA PHE A 292 -2.99 -3.70 5.98
C PHE A 292 -2.49 -3.21 4.60
N CYS A 293 -1.23 -3.50 4.28
CA CYS A 293 -0.69 -3.19 2.96
C CYS A 293 -1.41 -3.94 1.81
N ASP A 294 -2.10 -5.02 2.16
CA ASP A 294 -2.97 -5.82 1.29
C ASP A 294 -4.05 -6.48 2.13
N PRO A 295 -5.35 -6.37 1.77
CA PRO A 295 -6.46 -6.90 2.56
C PRO A 295 -6.43 -8.42 2.72
N SER A 296 -5.69 -9.15 1.86
CA SER A 296 -5.51 -10.59 2.00
C SER A 296 -4.85 -10.99 3.32
N LEU A 297 -4.03 -10.10 3.92
CA LEU A 297 -3.41 -10.34 5.22
C LEU A 297 -4.44 -10.27 6.34
N ALA A 298 -5.35 -9.29 6.32
CA ALA A 298 -6.46 -9.20 7.25
C ALA A 298 -7.38 -10.43 7.14
N ALA A 299 -7.71 -10.81 5.91
CA ALA A 299 -8.52 -11.99 5.64
C ALA A 299 -7.87 -13.29 6.14
N ALA A 300 -6.55 -13.44 5.97
CA ALA A 300 -5.79 -14.58 6.48
C ALA A 300 -5.82 -14.66 8.01
N LEU A 301 -5.63 -13.54 8.72
CA LEU A 301 -5.71 -13.43 10.18
C LEU A 301 -7.09 -13.81 10.72
N MET A 302 -8.15 -13.45 10.01
CA MET A 302 -9.53 -13.78 10.36
C MET A 302 -9.94 -15.19 9.88
N ARG A 303 -9.05 -15.95 9.24
CA ARG A 303 -9.33 -17.27 8.63
C ARG A 303 -10.55 -17.21 7.72
N ALA A 304 -10.61 -16.16 6.92
CA ALA A 304 -11.68 -15.95 5.97
C ALA A 304 -11.59 -16.98 4.82
N THR A 305 -12.75 -17.46 4.39
CA THR A 305 -12.91 -18.27 3.18
C THR A 305 -13.96 -17.62 2.31
N PRO A 306 -14.02 -17.93 1.01
CA PRO A 306 -15.06 -17.39 0.17
C PRO A 306 -16.47 -17.64 0.73
N GLU A 307 -16.76 -18.85 1.19
CA GLU A 307 -18.06 -19.26 1.72
C GLU A 307 -18.44 -18.49 3.01
N LYS A 308 -17.46 -18.12 3.84
CA LYS A 308 -17.68 -17.30 5.04
C LYS A 308 -17.98 -15.86 4.65
N LEU A 309 -17.21 -15.28 3.73
CA LEU A 309 -17.35 -13.88 3.32
C LEU A 309 -18.64 -13.66 2.51
N GLU A 310 -19.04 -14.61 1.68
CA GLU A 310 -20.31 -14.55 0.94
C GLU A 310 -21.54 -14.57 1.86
N LYS A 311 -21.40 -15.12 3.08
CA LYS A 311 -22.43 -15.11 4.13
C LYS A 311 -22.33 -13.88 5.06
N ASP A 312 -21.18 -13.25 5.12
CA ASP A 312 -20.94 -12.04 5.92
C ASP A 312 -20.54 -10.87 5.01
N LEU A 313 -21.54 -10.33 4.32
CA LEU A 313 -21.35 -9.21 3.37
C LEU A 313 -20.86 -7.94 4.05
N ARG A 314 -21.04 -7.79 5.36
CA ARG A 314 -20.51 -6.64 6.10
C ARG A 314 -18.98 -6.73 6.18
N THR A 315 -18.44 -7.85 6.61
CA THR A 315 -16.97 -8.08 6.65
C THR A 315 -16.39 -8.05 5.23
N LEU A 316 -17.09 -8.63 4.25
CA LEU A 316 -16.66 -8.55 2.85
C LEU A 316 -16.60 -7.10 2.36
N GLY A 317 -17.54 -6.23 2.77
CA GLY A 317 -17.53 -4.80 2.44
C GLY A 317 -16.27 -4.10 2.93
N PHE A 318 -15.83 -4.31 4.17
CA PHE A 318 -14.59 -3.75 4.71
C PHE A 318 -13.34 -4.25 3.96
N PHE A 319 -13.29 -5.54 3.64
CA PHE A 319 -12.16 -6.07 2.85
C PHE A 319 -12.19 -5.59 1.40
N PHE A 320 -13.37 -5.36 0.82
CA PHE A 320 -13.50 -4.75 -0.49
C PHE A 320 -13.03 -3.29 -0.47
N GLU A 321 -13.37 -2.54 0.57
CA GLU A 321 -12.84 -1.18 0.77
C GLU A 321 -11.30 -1.19 0.90
N GLY A 322 -10.74 -2.15 1.64
CA GLY A 322 -9.29 -2.35 1.70
C GLY A 322 -8.66 -2.66 0.35
N LEU A 323 -9.33 -3.47 -0.51
CA LEU A 323 -8.89 -3.76 -1.88
C LEU A 323 -8.87 -2.48 -2.73
N VAL A 324 -9.96 -1.72 -2.70
CA VAL A 324 -10.07 -0.44 -3.43
C VAL A 324 -9.03 0.57 -2.91
N GLY A 325 -8.87 0.68 -1.60
CA GLY A 325 -7.88 1.56 -0.97
C GLY A 325 -6.45 1.25 -1.37
N ARG A 326 -6.08 -0.05 -1.47
CA ARG A 326 -4.77 -0.50 -1.99
C ARG A 326 -4.56 -0.01 -3.42
N ASP A 327 -5.55 -0.21 -4.29
CA ASP A 327 -5.46 0.15 -5.71
C ASP A 327 -5.41 1.68 -5.87
N LEU A 328 -6.29 2.41 -5.19
CA LEU A 328 -6.31 3.87 -5.22
C LEU A 328 -5.00 4.50 -4.74
N ARG A 329 -4.33 3.92 -3.70
CA ARG A 329 -3.00 4.40 -3.28
C ARG A 329 -1.97 4.27 -4.39
N THR A 330 -1.96 3.13 -5.05
CA THR A 330 -1.02 2.87 -6.15
C THR A 330 -1.29 3.81 -7.34
N TYR A 331 -2.57 4.05 -7.67
CA TYR A 331 -2.96 4.96 -8.74
C TYR A 331 -2.67 6.42 -8.38
N ALA A 332 -3.05 6.88 -7.18
CA ALA A 332 -2.79 8.24 -6.73
C ALA A 332 -1.30 8.57 -6.75
N GLU A 333 -0.46 7.68 -6.21
CA GLU A 333 0.99 7.89 -6.19
C GLU A 333 1.57 7.99 -7.61
N SER A 334 1.10 7.17 -8.58
CA SER A 334 1.54 7.26 -9.97
C SER A 334 1.13 8.57 -10.67
N LEU A 335 0.13 9.27 -10.11
CA LEU A 335 -0.33 10.58 -10.57
C LEU A 335 0.30 11.76 -9.80
N GLY A 336 1.24 11.48 -8.87
CA GLY A 336 1.78 12.49 -7.95
C GLY A 336 0.75 13.03 -6.98
N ALA A 337 -0.30 12.25 -6.69
CA ALA A 337 -1.38 12.55 -5.76
C ALA A 337 -1.23 11.78 -4.45
N GLU A 338 -1.94 12.19 -3.41
CA GLU A 338 -1.99 11.51 -2.12
C GLU A 338 -3.39 10.98 -1.82
N LEU A 339 -3.47 9.86 -1.09
CA LEU A 339 -4.72 9.25 -0.65
C LEU A 339 -4.95 9.51 0.83
N TYR A 340 -6.15 10.01 1.14
CA TYR A 340 -6.64 10.29 2.48
C TYR A 340 -8.02 9.66 2.69
N HIS A 341 -8.52 9.67 3.93
CA HIS A 341 -9.92 9.47 4.28
C HIS A 341 -10.51 10.75 4.89
N TYR A 342 -11.81 10.88 4.92
CA TYR A 342 -12.46 12.00 5.61
C TYR A 342 -13.48 11.46 6.61
N GLN A 343 -13.50 12.07 7.79
CA GLN A 343 -14.54 11.86 8.79
C GLN A 343 -14.75 13.18 9.54
N ASP A 344 -16.00 13.62 9.71
CA ASP A 344 -16.33 14.81 10.51
C ASP A 344 -16.71 14.46 11.96
N TYR A 345 -17.13 15.47 12.72
CA TYR A 345 -17.56 15.28 14.10
C TYR A 345 -18.98 14.69 14.25
N GLU A 346 -19.76 14.68 13.17
CA GLU A 346 -21.07 14.06 13.07
C GLU A 346 -21.01 12.62 12.56
N ASN A 347 -19.78 12.09 12.39
CA ASN A 347 -19.48 10.79 11.82
C ASN A 347 -19.90 10.62 10.35
N HIS A 348 -19.96 11.71 9.59
CA HIS A 348 -20.04 11.59 8.13
C HIS A 348 -18.66 11.23 7.61
N GLU A 349 -18.60 10.21 6.74
CA GLU A 349 -17.35 9.65 6.23
C GLU A 349 -17.29 9.74 4.70
N ILE A 350 -16.06 9.88 4.18
CA ILE A 350 -15.68 9.57 2.80
C ILE A 350 -14.58 8.51 2.89
N ASP A 351 -14.80 7.38 2.24
CA ASP A 351 -13.89 6.23 2.35
C ASP A 351 -12.50 6.55 1.83
N ALA A 352 -12.41 7.30 0.72
CA ALA A 352 -11.15 7.74 0.15
C ALA A 352 -11.25 9.15 -0.45
N VAL A 353 -10.20 9.95 -0.27
CA VAL A 353 -10.01 11.26 -0.88
C VAL A 353 -8.68 11.24 -1.63
N VAL A 354 -8.72 11.47 -2.93
CA VAL A 354 -7.52 11.65 -3.77
C VAL A 354 -7.25 13.13 -3.91
N GLU A 355 -6.15 13.63 -3.34
CA GLU A 355 -5.71 15.02 -3.44
C GLU A 355 -4.57 15.13 -4.46
N LEU A 356 -4.79 15.86 -5.54
CA LEU A 356 -3.80 16.10 -6.58
C LEU A 356 -2.77 17.16 -6.13
N SER A 357 -1.60 17.19 -6.77
CA SER A 357 -0.53 18.15 -6.45
C SER A 357 -0.92 19.62 -6.63
N ASP A 358 -1.92 19.92 -7.45
CA ASP A 358 -2.46 21.26 -7.66
C ASP A 358 -3.55 21.68 -6.64
N GLY A 359 -3.86 20.81 -5.68
CA GLY A 359 -4.84 21.03 -4.62
C GLY A 359 -6.29 20.67 -5.00
N ARG A 360 -6.57 20.25 -6.24
CA ARG A 360 -7.85 19.61 -6.58
C ARG A 360 -7.98 18.29 -5.87
N TRP A 361 -9.18 17.87 -5.53
CA TRP A 361 -9.40 16.61 -4.87
C TRP A 361 -10.72 15.96 -5.29
N ALA A 362 -10.73 14.63 -5.29
CA ALA A 362 -11.90 13.81 -5.57
C ALA A 362 -12.34 13.06 -4.31
N ALA A 363 -13.65 13.04 -4.08
CA ALA A 363 -14.29 12.26 -3.01
C ALA A 363 -14.74 10.91 -3.54
N ILE A 364 -14.35 9.83 -2.88
CA ILE A 364 -14.60 8.45 -3.33
C ILE A 364 -15.29 7.67 -2.22
N GLU A 365 -16.43 7.11 -2.54
CA GLU A 365 -17.18 6.18 -1.70
C GLU A 365 -17.07 4.77 -2.29
N VAL A 366 -16.95 3.74 -1.45
CA VAL A 366 -16.76 2.36 -1.87
C VAL A 366 -17.97 1.52 -1.50
N LYS A 367 -18.58 0.85 -2.47
CA LYS A 367 -19.75 -0.02 -2.25
C LYS A 367 -19.59 -1.33 -2.99
N LEU A 368 -19.92 -2.43 -2.31
CA LEU A 368 -19.84 -3.76 -2.93
C LEU A 368 -20.86 -3.92 -4.07
N GLY A 369 -22.05 -3.39 -3.90
CA GLY A 369 -23.14 -3.54 -4.88
C GLY A 369 -23.82 -2.23 -5.24
N VAL A 370 -24.44 -2.19 -6.42
CA VAL A 370 -25.13 -0.99 -6.96
C VAL A 370 -26.39 -0.58 -6.19
N ASN A 371 -26.99 -1.48 -5.41
CA ASN A 371 -28.17 -1.18 -4.59
C ASN A 371 -27.90 -0.12 -3.49
N GLN A 372 -26.66 0.21 -3.21
CA GLN A 372 -26.25 1.23 -2.23
C GLN A 372 -25.88 2.57 -2.90
N GLU A 373 -26.00 2.68 -4.22
CA GLU A 373 -25.58 3.83 -5.01
C GLU A 373 -26.29 5.12 -4.62
N GLU A 374 -27.63 5.08 -4.44
CA GLU A 374 -28.41 6.27 -4.07
C GLU A 374 -27.99 6.85 -2.72
N SER A 375 -27.81 5.99 -1.72
CA SER A 375 -27.39 6.42 -0.38
C SER A 375 -25.95 6.95 -0.40
N ALA A 376 -25.04 6.31 -1.14
CA ALA A 376 -23.68 6.74 -1.31
C ALA A 376 -23.59 8.11 -2.00
N ALA A 377 -24.32 8.30 -3.11
CA ALA A 377 -24.39 9.55 -3.82
C ALA A 377 -24.93 10.72 -2.94
N ALA A 378 -26.00 10.44 -2.18
CA ALA A 378 -26.57 11.41 -1.25
C ALA A 378 -25.57 11.81 -0.15
N GLY A 379 -24.84 10.84 0.43
CA GLY A 379 -23.79 11.08 1.43
C GLY A 379 -22.65 11.94 0.89
N LEU A 380 -22.09 11.56 -0.25
CA LEU A 380 -21.02 12.31 -0.92
C LEU A 380 -21.45 13.76 -1.23
N LYS A 381 -22.65 13.96 -1.76
CA LYS A 381 -23.18 15.29 -2.09
C LYS A 381 -23.38 16.16 -0.85
N LYS A 382 -23.86 15.58 0.26
CA LYS A 382 -24.01 16.28 1.54
C LYS A 382 -22.68 16.83 2.02
N ILE A 383 -21.65 15.97 2.10
CA ILE A 383 -20.31 16.37 2.54
C ILE A 383 -19.69 17.36 1.56
N ALA A 384 -19.82 17.13 0.25
CA ALA A 384 -19.32 18.04 -0.78
C ALA A 384 -19.94 19.44 -0.66
N ALA A 385 -21.23 19.55 -0.38
CA ALA A 385 -21.89 20.83 -0.17
C ALA A 385 -21.36 21.57 1.08
N GLN A 386 -21.16 20.85 2.18
CA GLN A 386 -20.56 21.41 3.41
C GLN A 386 -19.14 21.92 3.17
N MET A 387 -18.30 21.12 2.49
CA MET A 387 -16.93 21.51 2.19
C MET A 387 -16.86 22.66 1.19
N SER A 388 -17.74 22.69 0.19
CA SER A 388 -17.83 23.77 -0.79
C SER A 388 -18.21 25.11 -0.14
N ALA A 389 -19.12 25.08 0.85
CA ALA A 389 -19.47 26.29 1.64
C ALA A 389 -18.26 26.84 2.42
N GLY A 390 -17.31 25.97 2.78
CA GLY A 390 -16.01 26.31 3.38
C GLY A 390 -14.90 26.68 2.37
N GLY A 391 -15.24 26.82 1.07
CA GLY A 391 -14.27 27.16 0.02
C GLY A 391 -13.41 25.98 -0.47
N CYS A 392 -13.76 24.74 -0.12
CA CYS A 392 -13.01 23.53 -0.50
C CYS A 392 -13.93 22.56 -1.24
N ALA A 393 -14.30 22.88 -2.47
CA ALA A 393 -15.15 22.02 -3.30
C ALA A 393 -14.36 20.86 -3.90
N PRO A 394 -14.91 19.61 -3.92
CA PRO A 394 -14.30 18.51 -4.67
C PRO A 394 -14.41 18.73 -6.18
N SER A 395 -13.41 18.27 -6.93
CA SER A 395 -13.45 18.28 -8.40
C SER A 395 -14.32 17.15 -8.96
N ALA A 396 -14.46 16.05 -8.21
CA ALA A 396 -15.29 14.93 -8.59
C ALA A 396 -15.87 14.19 -7.38
N LEU A 397 -17.05 13.59 -7.57
CA LEU A 397 -17.69 12.67 -6.64
C LEU A 397 -17.76 11.30 -7.33
N ILE A 398 -17.18 10.28 -6.72
CA ILE A 398 -17.00 8.97 -7.36
C ILE A 398 -17.52 7.88 -6.42
N ILE A 399 -18.28 6.93 -6.94
CA ILE A 399 -18.63 5.70 -6.24
C ILE A 399 -17.89 4.57 -6.95
N VAL A 400 -16.97 3.92 -6.25
CA VAL A 400 -16.32 2.71 -6.73
C VAL A 400 -17.15 1.51 -6.29
N VAL A 401 -17.57 0.69 -7.26
CA VAL A 401 -18.44 -0.47 -7.02
C VAL A 401 -17.77 -1.79 -7.36
N GLY A 402 -18.12 -2.84 -6.60
CA GLY A 402 -17.62 -4.19 -6.86
C GLY A 402 -18.41 -4.89 -7.97
N LEU A 403 -19.74 -4.88 -7.89
CA LEU A 403 -20.64 -5.71 -8.68
C LEU A 403 -21.51 -4.86 -9.62
N ALA A 404 -20.90 -4.25 -10.65
CA ALA A 404 -21.58 -3.47 -11.65
C ALA A 404 -21.21 -3.90 -13.08
N SER A 405 -22.06 -3.61 -14.05
CA SER A 405 -21.91 -3.97 -15.47
C SER A 405 -21.60 -2.77 -16.36
N ALA A 406 -21.47 -1.57 -15.80
CA ALA A 406 -21.09 -0.36 -16.54
C ALA A 406 -20.48 0.68 -15.63
N ALA A 407 -19.60 1.51 -16.18
CA ALA A 407 -19.22 2.79 -15.60
C ALA A 407 -20.03 3.91 -16.28
N TYR A 408 -20.47 4.91 -15.52
CA TYR A 408 -21.27 6.01 -16.03
C TYR A 408 -21.26 7.22 -15.09
N ARG A 409 -21.70 8.36 -15.62
CA ARG A 409 -22.01 9.54 -14.82
C ARG A 409 -23.51 9.64 -14.61
N ARG A 410 -23.93 9.71 -13.36
CA ARG A 410 -25.32 9.92 -12.95
C ARG A 410 -25.83 11.31 -13.36
N LYS A 411 -27.16 11.46 -13.41
CA LYS A 411 -27.80 12.77 -13.70
C LYS A 411 -27.45 13.85 -12.67
N ASP A 412 -27.15 13.46 -11.43
CA ASP A 412 -26.73 14.36 -10.34
C ASP A 412 -25.22 14.65 -10.32
N GLY A 413 -24.48 14.19 -11.32
CA GLY A 413 -23.08 14.48 -11.52
C GLY A 413 -22.09 13.49 -10.88
N VAL A 414 -22.55 12.55 -10.04
CA VAL A 414 -21.73 11.53 -9.40
C VAL A 414 -21.30 10.45 -10.41
N TYR A 415 -20.04 10.06 -10.40
CA TYR A 415 -19.54 8.94 -11.21
C TYR A 415 -19.76 7.62 -10.48
N VAL A 416 -20.14 6.58 -11.21
CA VAL A 416 -20.21 5.19 -10.74
C VAL A 416 -19.25 4.38 -11.58
N VAL A 417 -18.27 3.73 -10.94
CA VAL A 417 -17.18 3.05 -11.65
C VAL A 417 -16.92 1.68 -11.03
N PRO A 418 -17.06 0.60 -11.78
CA PRO A 418 -16.60 -0.72 -11.32
C PRO A 418 -15.08 -0.72 -11.09
N ILE A 419 -14.63 -1.32 -9.97
CA ILE A 419 -13.20 -1.44 -9.70
C ILE A 419 -12.45 -2.17 -10.81
N THR A 420 -13.11 -3.11 -11.49
CA THR A 420 -12.57 -3.88 -12.63
C THR A 420 -12.48 -3.07 -13.93
N ALA A 421 -12.97 -1.84 -13.95
CA ALA A 421 -12.80 -0.90 -15.06
C ALA A 421 -11.76 0.17 -14.79
N LEU A 422 -11.32 0.35 -13.53
CA LEU A 422 -10.49 1.47 -13.11
C LEU A 422 -9.02 1.25 -13.45
N LYS A 423 -8.36 2.33 -13.90
CA LYS A 423 -6.89 2.47 -14.03
C LYS A 423 -6.45 3.82 -13.48
N PRO A 424 -5.16 4.10 -13.38
CA PRO A 424 -4.62 5.42 -13.02
C PRO A 424 -5.14 6.55 -13.90
#